data_69893343e29bfe2f2697b7c847907380
#
_entry.id   69893343e29bfe2f2697b7c847907380
#
_cell.length_a   1.000
_cell.length_b   1.000
_cell.length_c   1.000
_cell.angle_alpha   90.00
_cell.angle_beta   90.00
_cell.angle_gamma   90.00
#
_symmetry.space_group_name_H-M   'P 1'
#
loop_
_entity.id
_entity.type
_entity.pdbx_description
1 polymer ?
#
loop_
_entity_poly.entity_id
_entity_poly.type
_entity_poly.pdbx_seq_one_letter_code
_entity_poly.pdbx_strand_id
1 'polypeptide(L)'
;MTHDAHEGLANATTRDDAADVLALGWNERLATELIEKKYDMTSLQHSRRLGRVSRIDRGWSTILTSGVHEAVDGVERVRNIGAEVAVGDWVIISDDLEKIDHVLSRSSALTRRASSDTVRAESHTVAANIDTVLVVQAATPDPNLRRIERELVLAFDSGAQPVLVFNKIDEMDAEGLSLMVRRVEPVLAGVPLHFASAKTRAGLDGLRAYTYIYDSEKNVASSPQTIALLGASGVGKSTLINTLSGHDSQATGAVREGDQRGRHTTTAAELVRLV
;
A
#
# COMPACT_ATOMS: atom_id res chain seq x y z
N MET A 1 -26.83 16.18 2.31
CA MET A 1 -26.62 15.32 3.51
C MET A 1 -25.18 14.81 3.66
N THR A 2 -24.25 15.21 2.78
CA THR A 2 -22.82 14.75 2.79
C THR A 2 -21.88 15.70 3.55
N HIS A 3 -22.36 16.83 4.03
CA HIS A 3 -21.52 17.82 4.74
C HIS A 3 -21.37 17.50 6.24
N ASP A 4 -22.32 16.76 6.82
CA ASP A 4 -22.35 16.46 8.26
C ASP A 4 -21.32 15.41 8.72
N ALA A 5 -20.87 14.51 7.84
CA ALA A 5 -19.92 13.47 8.23
C ALA A 5 -18.50 14.01 8.44
N HIS A 6 -18.09 15.04 7.69
CA HIS A 6 -16.81 15.72 7.88
C HIS A 6 -16.84 16.66 9.10
N GLU A 7 -17.98 17.33 9.35
CA GLU A 7 -18.14 18.14 10.55
C GLU A 7 -18.26 17.28 11.81
N GLY A 8 -18.82 16.08 11.73
CA GLY A 8 -18.84 15.12 12.82
C GLY A 8 -17.45 14.61 13.22
N LEU A 9 -16.55 14.40 12.26
CA LEU A 9 -15.15 14.06 12.56
C LEU A 9 -14.38 15.27 13.15
N ALA A 10 -14.61 16.47 12.64
CA ALA A 10 -13.89 17.67 13.08
C ALA A 10 -14.34 18.19 14.46
N ASN A 11 -15.57 17.89 14.89
CA ASN A 11 -16.11 18.38 16.16
C ASN A 11 -15.95 17.40 17.33
N ALA A 12 -15.56 16.15 17.09
CA ALA A 12 -15.47 15.10 18.13
C ALA A 12 -14.07 14.81 18.62
N THR A 13 -13.03 15.39 18.01
CA THR A 13 -11.62 15.07 18.30
C THR A 13 -10.86 16.34 18.70
N THR A 14 -9.96 16.24 19.69
CA THR A 14 -8.85 17.16 19.77
C THR A 14 -8.12 17.10 18.43
N ARG A 15 -7.75 18.23 17.85
CA ARG A 15 -7.25 18.39 16.46
C ARG A 15 -6.15 17.38 16.07
N ASP A 16 -5.41 16.84 17.04
CA ASP A 16 -4.27 15.96 16.84
C ASP A 16 -4.69 14.49 16.57
N ASP A 17 -5.69 13.94 17.27
CA ASP A 17 -6.10 12.52 17.10
C ASP A 17 -6.78 12.24 15.76
N ALA A 18 -7.56 13.22 15.25
CA ALA A 18 -8.17 13.11 13.91
C ALA A 18 -7.13 13.16 12.80
N ALA A 19 -6.06 13.94 12.99
CA ALA A 19 -4.98 14.08 12.02
C ALA A 19 -4.22 12.75 11.83
N ASP A 20 -4.01 11.97 12.89
CA ASP A 20 -3.28 10.70 12.83
C ASP A 20 -4.03 9.62 12.05
N VAL A 21 -5.33 9.47 12.29
CA VAL A 21 -6.16 8.48 11.56
C VAL A 21 -6.30 8.87 10.08
N LEU A 22 -6.49 10.18 9.80
CA LEU A 22 -6.54 10.69 8.44
C LEU A 22 -5.21 10.46 7.70
N ALA A 23 -4.08 10.64 8.39
CA ALA A 23 -2.75 10.39 7.84
C ALA A 23 -2.50 8.91 7.49
N LEU A 24 -3.26 7.99 8.08
CA LEU A 24 -3.24 6.57 7.73
C LEU A 24 -4.17 6.21 6.55
N GLY A 25 -4.89 7.19 5.96
CA GLY A 25 -5.81 6.97 4.84
C GLY A 25 -7.26 6.68 5.26
N TRP A 26 -7.66 7.11 6.47
CA TRP A 26 -9.05 7.06 6.88
C TRP A 26 -9.94 7.91 5.98
N ASN A 27 -11.13 7.43 5.64
CA ASN A 27 -12.04 8.10 4.71
C ASN A 27 -13.51 7.93 5.08
N GLU A 28 -14.39 8.68 4.39
CA GLU A 28 -15.85 8.69 4.63
C GLU A 28 -16.50 7.30 4.47
N ARG A 29 -16.03 6.47 3.55
CA ARG A 29 -16.56 5.11 3.36
C ARG A 29 -16.41 4.28 4.63
N LEU A 30 -15.24 4.33 5.25
CA LEU A 30 -14.94 3.61 6.49
C LEU A 30 -15.75 4.17 7.66
N ALA A 31 -15.89 5.49 7.74
CA ALA A 31 -16.72 6.15 8.75
C ALA A 31 -18.20 5.74 8.63
N THR A 32 -18.73 5.72 7.42
CA THR A 32 -20.11 5.28 7.14
C THR A 32 -20.33 3.83 7.58
N GLU A 33 -19.39 2.93 7.26
CA GLU A 33 -19.49 1.52 7.67
C GLU A 33 -19.54 1.37 9.20
N LEU A 34 -18.75 2.12 9.95
CA LEU A 34 -18.79 2.07 11.41
C LEU A 34 -20.10 2.58 11.98
N ILE A 35 -20.64 3.67 11.42
CA ILE A 35 -21.95 4.21 11.81
C ILE A 35 -23.07 3.19 11.57
N GLU A 36 -23.08 2.54 10.40
CA GLU A 36 -24.05 1.49 10.06
C GLU A 36 -23.98 0.30 11.01
N LYS A 37 -22.77 -0.07 11.43
CA LYS A 37 -22.52 -1.13 12.41
C LYS A 37 -22.74 -0.69 13.86
N LYS A 38 -23.19 0.55 14.10
CA LYS A 38 -23.49 1.15 15.41
C LYS A 38 -22.29 1.22 16.36
N TYR A 39 -21.09 1.36 15.82
CA TYR A 39 -19.93 1.68 16.63
C TYR A 39 -19.94 3.16 17.02
N ASP A 40 -19.60 3.43 18.28
CA ASP A 40 -19.39 4.81 18.74
C ASP A 40 -18.01 5.30 18.29
N MET A 41 -18.00 6.14 17.27
CA MET A 41 -16.78 6.72 16.69
C MET A 41 -15.93 7.44 17.73
N THR A 42 -16.56 8.21 18.63
CA THR A 42 -15.86 8.97 19.66
C THR A 42 -15.10 8.03 20.60
N SER A 43 -15.76 6.98 21.06
CA SER A 43 -15.14 5.96 21.92
C SER A 43 -13.99 5.23 21.21
N LEU A 44 -14.15 4.85 19.94
CA LEU A 44 -13.12 4.13 19.17
C LEU A 44 -11.87 4.96 18.95
N GLN A 45 -12.02 6.24 18.63
CA GLN A 45 -10.89 7.13 18.37
C GLN A 45 -10.04 7.40 19.61
N HIS A 46 -10.67 7.49 20.78
CA HIS A 46 -9.96 7.74 22.04
C HIS A 46 -9.42 6.47 22.72
N SER A 47 -9.74 5.28 22.23
CA SER A 47 -9.45 4.01 22.91
C SER A 47 -8.32 3.21 22.28
N ARG A 48 -7.60 3.71 21.29
CA ARG A 48 -6.61 2.96 20.46
C ARG A 48 -7.18 1.70 19.80
N ARG A 49 -8.50 1.57 19.73
CA ARG A 49 -9.17 0.37 19.20
C ARG A 49 -9.34 0.39 17.70
N LEU A 50 -9.30 1.57 17.07
CA LEU A 50 -9.35 1.72 15.64
C LEU A 50 -7.93 1.86 15.10
N GLY A 51 -7.57 1.02 14.14
CA GLY A 51 -6.24 1.09 13.56
C GLY A 51 -6.13 0.40 12.21
N ARG A 52 -4.94 0.49 11.63
CA ARG A 52 -4.61 -0.08 10.34
C ARG A 52 -3.48 -1.11 10.47
N VAL A 53 -3.67 -2.30 9.91
CA VAL A 53 -2.67 -3.37 9.95
C VAL A 53 -1.45 -2.99 9.14
N SER A 54 -0.29 -2.87 9.79
CA SER A 54 0.97 -2.56 9.13
C SER A 54 1.79 -3.79 8.81
N ARG A 55 1.71 -4.84 9.65
CA ARG A 55 2.47 -6.07 9.47
C ARG A 55 1.73 -7.26 10.06
N ILE A 56 1.94 -8.42 9.44
CA ILE A 56 1.41 -9.70 9.92
C ILE A 56 2.57 -10.66 10.13
N ASP A 57 2.66 -11.17 11.34
CA ASP A 57 3.56 -12.26 11.74
C ASP A 57 2.72 -13.49 12.10
N ARG A 58 3.35 -14.63 12.42
CA ARG A 58 2.64 -15.87 12.76
C ARG A 58 1.68 -15.68 13.94
N GLY A 59 0.38 -15.58 13.63
CA GLY A 59 -0.70 -15.43 14.61
C GLY A 59 -0.82 -14.05 15.27
N TRP A 60 -0.05 -13.05 14.81
CA TRP A 60 -0.03 -11.69 15.33
C TRP A 60 -0.10 -10.65 14.23
N SER A 61 -0.72 -9.52 14.52
CA SER A 61 -0.70 -8.31 13.69
C SER A 61 -0.10 -7.14 14.46
N THR A 62 0.68 -6.35 13.75
CA THR A 62 1.09 -5.01 14.19
C THR A 62 0.11 -4.02 13.59
N ILE A 63 -0.47 -3.17 14.41
CA ILE A 63 -1.53 -2.23 14.03
C ILE A 63 -1.08 -0.82 14.37
N LEU A 64 -1.18 0.07 13.39
CA LEU A 64 -1.00 1.50 13.58
C LEU A 64 -2.33 2.07 14.07
N THR A 65 -2.33 2.66 15.26
CA THR A 65 -3.50 3.29 15.88
C THR A 65 -3.27 4.80 16.01
N SER A 66 -4.33 5.58 16.23
CA SER A 66 -4.18 6.99 16.61
C SER A 66 -3.48 7.09 17.97
N GLY A 67 -2.45 7.92 18.06
CA GLY A 67 -1.74 8.18 19.31
C GLY A 67 -2.62 8.98 20.27
N VAL A 68 -2.91 8.43 21.46
CA VAL A 68 -3.48 9.20 22.56
C VAL A 68 -2.33 9.73 23.40
N HIS A 69 -2.06 11.04 23.29
CA HIS A 69 -1.09 11.80 24.07
C HIS A 69 0.37 11.29 24.14
N GLU A 70 1.27 12.12 23.61
CA GLU A 70 2.74 12.08 23.71
C GLU A 70 3.49 11.04 22.85
N ALA A 71 3.87 11.48 21.64
CA ALA A 71 5.16 11.23 20.98
C ALA A 71 5.60 9.81 20.61
N VAL A 72 4.73 8.83 20.51
CA VAL A 72 5.07 7.58 19.81
C VAL A 72 3.88 7.16 18.95
N ASP A 73 4.12 6.90 17.66
CA ASP A 73 3.12 6.27 16.79
C ASP A 73 2.42 5.14 17.55
N GLY A 74 1.09 5.24 17.70
CA GLY A 74 0.33 4.22 18.41
C GLY A 74 0.49 2.90 17.67
N VAL A 75 1.33 2.01 18.19
CA VAL A 75 1.58 0.69 17.62
C VAL A 75 1.13 -0.36 18.60
N GLU A 76 0.08 -1.08 18.23
CA GLU A 76 -0.44 -2.18 19.03
C GLU A 76 -0.07 -3.53 18.38
N ARG A 77 0.23 -4.52 19.19
CA ARG A 77 0.48 -5.89 18.74
C ARG A 77 -0.60 -6.81 19.27
N VAL A 78 -1.45 -7.29 18.38
CA VAL A 78 -2.64 -8.07 18.73
C VAL A 78 -2.66 -9.43 18.06
N ARG A 79 -3.42 -10.37 18.60
CA ARG A 79 -3.59 -11.72 18.06
C ARG A 79 -4.60 -11.73 16.90
N ASN A 80 -4.31 -12.52 15.86
CA ASN A 80 -5.20 -12.72 14.71
C ASN A 80 -6.21 -13.86 14.92
N ILE A 81 -6.66 -14.12 16.13
CA ILE A 81 -7.52 -15.25 16.45
C ILE A 81 -8.85 -15.09 15.71
N GLY A 82 -9.12 -16.01 14.78
CA GLY A 82 -10.40 -16.07 14.08
C GLY A 82 -10.62 -15.00 13.00
N ALA A 83 -9.67 -14.10 12.76
CA ALA A 83 -9.77 -13.07 11.74
C ALA A 83 -8.83 -13.35 10.56
N GLU A 84 -9.37 -13.33 9.33
CA GLU A 84 -8.58 -13.31 8.10
C GLU A 84 -8.15 -11.88 7.81
N VAL A 85 -6.91 -11.56 8.13
CA VAL A 85 -6.36 -10.20 8.11
C VAL A 85 -5.31 -10.08 7.01
N ALA A 86 -5.27 -8.94 6.34
CA ALA A 86 -4.24 -8.55 5.38
C ALA A 86 -3.56 -7.24 5.80
N VAL A 87 -2.34 -7.02 5.33
CA VAL A 87 -1.67 -5.73 5.51
C VAL A 87 -2.49 -4.62 4.83
N GLY A 88 -2.70 -3.51 5.51
CA GLY A 88 -3.54 -2.40 5.05
C GLY A 88 -5.01 -2.52 5.46
N ASP A 89 -5.45 -3.62 6.08
CA ASP A 89 -6.80 -3.71 6.62
C ASP A 89 -7.04 -2.70 7.74
N TRP A 90 -8.23 -2.13 7.74
CA TRP A 90 -8.74 -1.37 8.87
C TRP A 90 -9.45 -2.31 9.83
N VAL A 91 -9.11 -2.20 11.10
CA VAL A 91 -9.58 -3.15 12.13
C VAL A 91 -10.05 -2.41 13.39
N ILE A 92 -10.97 -3.07 14.08
CA ILE A 92 -11.33 -2.73 15.45
C ILE A 92 -10.71 -3.77 16.36
N ILE A 93 -9.95 -3.32 17.34
CA ILE A 93 -9.32 -4.14 18.37
C ILE A 93 -10.27 -4.26 19.56
N SER A 94 -10.24 -5.37 20.27
CA SER A 94 -11.00 -5.61 21.51
C SER A 94 -10.67 -4.59 22.62
N ASP A 95 -11.55 -4.43 23.58
CA ASP A 95 -11.38 -3.47 24.68
C ASP A 95 -10.11 -3.74 25.52
N ASP A 96 -9.71 -5.01 25.63
CA ASP A 96 -8.49 -5.44 26.30
C ASP A 96 -7.22 -5.32 25.44
N LEU A 97 -7.36 -4.89 24.19
CA LEU A 97 -6.28 -4.75 23.18
C LEU A 97 -5.58 -6.09 22.84
N GLU A 98 -6.20 -7.24 23.12
CA GLU A 98 -5.57 -8.55 22.92
C GLU A 98 -5.79 -9.13 21.53
N LYS A 99 -6.94 -8.85 20.88
CA LYS A 99 -7.33 -9.46 19.60
C LYS A 99 -8.05 -8.49 18.68
N ILE A 100 -8.19 -8.90 17.41
CA ILE A 100 -9.00 -8.19 16.43
C ILE A 100 -10.45 -8.67 16.56
N ASP A 101 -11.35 -7.74 16.86
CA ASP A 101 -12.79 -8.00 16.96
C ASP A 101 -13.47 -7.90 15.60
N HIS A 102 -13.04 -6.95 14.76
CA HIS A 102 -13.66 -6.72 13.46
C HIS A 102 -12.67 -6.23 12.43
N VAL A 103 -12.83 -6.70 11.18
CA VAL A 103 -12.13 -6.22 9.99
C VAL A 103 -13.14 -5.46 9.15
N LEU A 104 -12.85 -4.19 8.83
CA LEU A 104 -13.70 -3.36 7.99
C LEU A 104 -13.62 -3.80 6.52
N SER A 105 -14.65 -3.45 5.75
CA SER A 105 -14.73 -3.81 4.34
C SER A 105 -13.57 -3.23 3.53
N ARG A 106 -12.98 -4.05 2.68
CA ARG A 106 -11.87 -3.68 1.80
C ARG A 106 -12.37 -2.92 0.58
N SER A 107 -11.70 -1.84 0.19
CA SER A 107 -11.93 -1.15 -1.10
C SER A 107 -11.19 -1.86 -2.24
N SER A 108 -10.06 -2.49 -1.93
CA SER A 108 -9.24 -3.26 -2.87
C SER A 108 -8.56 -4.40 -2.13
N ALA A 109 -8.17 -5.47 -2.84
CA ALA A 109 -7.49 -6.62 -2.24
C ALA A 109 -6.51 -7.26 -3.22
N LEU A 110 -5.22 -7.20 -2.92
CA LEU A 110 -4.20 -7.91 -3.67
C LEU A 110 -4.09 -9.34 -3.14
N THR A 111 -4.56 -10.31 -3.94
CA THR A 111 -4.58 -11.71 -3.55
C THR A 111 -3.47 -12.51 -4.21
N ARG A 112 -2.92 -13.47 -3.48
CA ARG A 112 -1.96 -14.43 -3.99
C ARG A 112 -2.57 -15.83 -3.91
N ARG A 113 -2.57 -16.56 -5.01
CA ARG A 113 -2.91 -17.98 -4.99
C ARG A 113 -1.79 -18.76 -4.31
N ALA A 114 -2.14 -19.59 -3.33
CA ALA A 114 -1.19 -20.54 -2.77
C ALA A 114 -0.82 -21.54 -3.88
N SER A 115 0.49 -21.73 -4.10
CA SER A 115 1.02 -22.76 -4.99
C SER A 115 1.01 -24.12 -4.27
N SER A 116 -0.17 -24.67 -3.99
CA SER A 116 -0.27 -26.03 -3.47
C SER A 116 -0.97 -26.90 -4.50
N ASP A 117 -0.38 -28.06 -4.80
CA ASP A 117 -0.93 -29.11 -5.67
C ASP A 117 -2.21 -29.78 -5.10
N THR A 118 -2.82 -29.19 -4.09
CA THR A 118 -4.06 -29.65 -3.48
C THR A 118 -5.26 -28.93 -4.06
N VAL A 119 -6.34 -29.67 -4.27
CA VAL A 119 -7.61 -29.30 -4.93
C VAL A 119 -8.33 -28.07 -4.32
N ARG A 120 -7.83 -27.50 -3.23
CA ARG A 120 -8.26 -26.23 -2.64
C ARG A 120 -7.08 -25.26 -2.58
N ALA A 121 -6.83 -24.58 -3.69
CA ALA A 121 -5.95 -23.41 -3.69
C ALA A 121 -6.65 -22.29 -2.91
N GLU A 122 -6.37 -22.18 -1.62
CA GLU A 122 -6.82 -21.05 -0.82
C GLU A 122 -6.08 -19.80 -1.31
N SER A 123 -6.84 -18.79 -1.75
CA SER A 123 -6.28 -17.49 -2.08
C SER A 123 -6.14 -16.67 -0.80
N HIS A 124 -4.93 -16.21 -0.49
CA HIS A 124 -4.71 -15.33 0.64
C HIS A 124 -4.57 -13.88 0.18
N THR A 125 -5.29 -12.97 0.84
CA THR A 125 -5.10 -11.54 0.64
C THR A 125 -3.77 -11.13 1.28
N VAL A 126 -2.88 -10.56 0.49
CA VAL A 126 -1.54 -10.12 0.93
C VAL A 126 -1.59 -8.68 1.42
N ALA A 127 -2.33 -7.83 0.70
CA ALA A 127 -2.51 -6.42 1.04
C ALA A 127 -3.91 -5.95 0.62
N ALA A 128 -4.45 -4.98 1.35
CA ALA A 128 -5.79 -4.46 1.18
C ALA A 128 -5.84 -2.93 1.28
N ASN A 129 -6.95 -2.34 0.83
CA ASN A 129 -7.17 -0.89 0.84
C ASN A 129 -6.04 -0.12 0.15
N ILE A 130 -5.65 -0.62 -1.02
CA ILE A 130 -4.63 -0.06 -1.91
C ILE A 130 -5.34 0.84 -2.91
N ASP A 131 -4.88 2.06 -3.09
CA ASP A 131 -5.41 3.00 -4.09
C ASP A 131 -4.69 2.84 -5.43
N THR A 132 -3.35 2.69 -5.39
CA THR A 132 -2.53 2.55 -6.59
C THR A 132 -1.55 1.39 -6.48
N VAL A 133 -1.44 0.59 -7.53
CA VAL A 133 -0.41 -0.45 -7.66
C VAL A 133 0.64 0.00 -8.68
N LEU A 134 1.86 0.26 -8.20
CA LEU A 134 3.01 0.50 -9.06
C LEU A 134 3.58 -0.85 -9.51
N VAL A 135 3.39 -1.17 -10.78
CA VAL A 135 4.00 -2.34 -11.43
C VAL A 135 5.42 -1.95 -11.86
N VAL A 136 6.42 -2.34 -11.04
CA VAL A 136 7.80 -1.90 -11.21
C VAL A 136 8.60 -2.91 -12.03
N GLN A 137 9.19 -2.43 -13.12
CA GLN A 137 10.13 -3.17 -13.96
C GLN A 137 11.49 -2.48 -13.96
N ALA A 138 12.57 -3.24 -14.17
CA ALA A 138 13.85 -2.62 -14.50
C ALA A 138 13.84 -2.17 -15.97
N ALA A 139 14.35 -0.98 -16.24
CA ALA A 139 14.51 -0.48 -17.60
C ALA A 139 15.47 -1.40 -18.38
N THR A 140 15.05 -1.85 -19.55
CA THR A 140 15.80 -2.71 -20.46
C THR A 140 15.26 -2.54 -21.88
N PRO A 141 16.12 -2.62 -22.93
CA PRO A 141 15.66 -2.54 -24.31
C PRO A 141 14.67 -3.64 -24.69
N ASP A 142 14.68 -4.76 -23.97
CA ASP A 142 13.81 -5.92 -24.22
C ASP A 142 13.02 -6.33 -22.96
N PRO A 143 11.95 -5.55 -22.59
CA PRO A 143 11.15 -5.86 -21.42
C PRO A 143 10.32 -7.13 -21.61
N ASN A 144 10.11 -7.88 -20.54
CA ASN A 144 9.27 -9.08 -20.57
C ASN A 144 7.78 -8.71 -20.57
N LEU A 145 7.19 -8.54 -21.77
CA LEU A 145 5.80 -8.13 -21.94
C LEU A 145 4.80 -9.05 -21.25
N ARG A 146 5.00 -10.39 -21.31
CA ARG A 146 4.11 -11.37 -20.68
C ARG A 146 4.09 -11.22 -19.14
N ARG A 147 5.21 -10.80 -18.55
CA ARG A 147 5.26 -10.51 -17.13
C ARG A 147 4.51 -9.23 -16.81
N ILE A 148 4.75 -8.17 -17.58
CA ILE A 148 4.07 -6.89 -17.44
C ILE A 148 2.56 -7.09 -17.53
N GLU A 149 2.05 -7.75 -18.57
CA GLU A 149 0.63 -8.07 -18.73
C GLU A 149 0.06 -8.78 -17.51
N ARG A 150 0.73 -9.85 -17.04
CA ARG A 150 0.29 -10.60 -15.87
C ARG A 150 0.26 -9.77 -14.60
N GLU A 151 1.26 -8.92 -14.38
CA GLU A 151 1.31 -8.05 -13.19
C GLU A 151 0.27 -6.92 -13.28
N LEU A 152 0.00 -6.38 -14.48
CA LEU A 152 -1.10 -5.43 -14.72
C LEU A 152 -2.47 -6.06 -14.45
N VAL A 153 -2.70 -7.30 -14.93
CA VAL A 153 -3.95 -8.04 -14.64
C VAL A 153 -4.12 -8.21 -13.13
N LEU A 154 -3.09 -8.61 -12.38
CA LEU A 154 -3.16 -8.71 -10.93
C LEU A 154 -3.49 -7.38 -10.25
N ALA A 155 -2.96 -6.28 -10.77
CA ALA A 155 -3.24 -4.94 -10.27
C ALA A 155 -4.71 -4.53 -10.56
N PHE A 156 -5.21 -4.76 -11.77
CA PHE A 156 -6.62 -4.53 -12.11
C PHE A 156 -7.57 -5.40 -11.26
N ASP A 157 -7.28 -6.69 -11.14
CA ASP A 157 -8.10 -7.64 -10.37
C ASP A 157 -8.16 -7.27 -8.87
N SER A 158 -7.16 -6.53 -8.37
CA SER A 158 -7.18 -6.08 -6.98
C SER A 158 -8.20 -4.98 -6.70
N GLY A 159 -8.70 -4.29 -7.73
CA GLY A 159 -9.55 -3.10 -7.61
C GLY A 159 -8.79 -1.79 -7.43
N ALA A 160 -7.45 -1.81 -7.40
CA ALA A 160 -6.61 -0.62 -7.33
C ALA A 160 -6.24 -0.10 -8.73
N GLN A 161 -5.84 1.16 -8.82
CA GLN A 161 -5.37 1.74 -10.08
C GLN A 161 -3.96 1.25 -10.42
N PRO A 162 -3.73 0.59 -11.57
CA PRO A 162 -2.40 0.19 -12.00
C PRO A 162 -1.62 1.36 -12.60
N VAL A 163 -0.32 1.38 -12.36
CA VAL A 163 0.66 2.29 -12.96
C VAL A 163 1.91 1.50 -13.31
N LEU A 164 2.36 1.55 -14.56
CA LEU A 164 3.61 0.90 -14.96
C LEU A 164 4.79 1.83 -14.72
N VAL A 165 5.81 1.33 -14.02
CA VAL A 165 7.02 2.09 -13.68
C VAL A 165 8.26 1.36 -14.19
N PHE A 166 9.02 2.00 -15.06
CA PHE A 166 10.38 1.55 -15.40
C PHE A 166 11.39 2.26 -14.51
N ASN A 167 11.98 1.50 -13.60
CA ASN A 167 13.05 1.96 -12.72
C ASN A 167 14.43 1.67 -13.34
N LYS A 168 15.48 2.31 -12.81
CA LYS A 168 16.87 2.20 -13.27
C LYS A 168 17.11 2.80 -14.68
N ILE A 169 16.39 3.85 -15.01
CA ILE A 169 16.57 4.53 -16.32
C ILE A 169 17.96 5.15 -16.49
N ASP A 170 18.70 5.33 -15.39
CA ASP A 170 20.10 5.76 -15.40
C ASP A 170 21.05 4.73 -16.04
N GLU A 171 20.62 3.49 -16.23
CA GLU A 171 21.35 2.42 -16.91
C GLU A 171 21.09 2.37 -18.44
N MET A 172 20.27 3.30 -18.99
CA MET A 172 19.85 3.31 -20.38
C MET A 172 20.10 4.68 -21.05
N ASP A 173 20.38 4.62 -22.35
CA ASP A 173 20.42 5.80 -23.21
C ASP A 173 19.02 6.17 -23.78
N ALA A 174 18.93 7.30 -24.45
CA ALA A 174 17.69 7.80 -25.02
C ALA A 174 17.11 6.90 -26.13
N GLU A 175 17.97 6.23 -26.89
CA GLU A 175 17.56 5.32 -27.97
C GLU A 175 16.93 4.06 -27.38
N GLY A 176 17.56 3.44 -26.39
CA GLY A 176 17.06 2.29 -25.66
C GLY A 176 15.73 2.57 -24.97
N LEU A 177 15.57 3.74 -24.34
CA LEU A 177 14.30 4.16 -23.74
C LEU A 177 13.21 4.28 -24.80
N SER A 178 13.51 4.91 -25.95
CA SER A 178 12.54 5.05 -27.05
C SER A 178 12.11 3.71 -27.63
N LEU A 179 13.05 2.77 -27.76
CA LEU A 179 12.77 1.41 -28.21
C LEU A 179 11.88 0.67 -27.21
N MET A 180 12.20 0.76 -25.93
CA MET A 180 11.41 0.14 -24.86
C MET A 180 9.97 0.65 -24.84
N VAL A 181 9.75 1.98 -24.95
CA VAL A 181 8.40 2.58 -25.01
C VAL A 181 7.58 1.97 -26.14
N ARG A 182 8.12 1.91 -27.36
CA ARG A 182 7.42 1.32 -28.51
C ARG A 182 7.06 -0.14 -28.30
N ARG A 183 7.90 -0.90 -27.59
CA ARG A 183 7.63 -2.31 -27.29
C ARG A 183 6.54 -2.52 -26.26
N VAL A 184 6.43 -1.66 -25.25
CA VAL A 184 5.43 -1.81 -24.19
C VAL A 184 4.09 -1.17 -24.52
N GLU A 185 4.05 -0.20 -25.45
CA GLU A 185 2.84 0.50 -25.84
C GLU A 185 1.64 -0.42 -26.11
N PRO A 186 1.78 -1.56 -26.83
CA PRO A 186 0.65 -2.46 -27.09
C PRO A 186 0.03 -3.11 -25.85
N VAL A 187 0.78 -3.21 -24.73
CA VAL A 187 0.31 -3.88 -23.52
C VAL A 187 -0.12 -2.90 -22.41
N LEU A 188 0.04 -1.58 -22.64
CA LEU A 188 -0.32 -0.57 -21.64
C LEU A 188 -1.83 -0.48 -21.40
N ALA A 189 -2.65 -0.70 -22.42
CA ALA A 189 -4.13 -0.65 -22.30
C ALA A 189 -4.66 0.62 -21.59
N GLY A 190 -4.00 1.77 -21.79
CA GLY A 190 -4.34 3.03 -21.13
C GLY A 190 -3.74 3.21 -19.72
N VAL A 191 -2.95 2.28 -19.24
CA VAL A 191 -2.23 2.39 -17.96
C VAL A 191 -1.18 3.49 -18.04
N PRO A 192 -1.11 4.41 -17.05
CA PRO A 192 -0.05 5.41 -16.98
C PRO A 192 1.34 4.76 -16.94
N LEU A 193 2.29 5.37 -17.67
CA LEU A 193 3.67 4.91 -17.77
C LEU A 193 4.60 5.97 -17.17
N HIS A 194 5.43 5.56 -16.21
CA HIS A 194 6.44 6.40 -15.58
C HIS A 194 7.85 5.83 -15.72
N PHE A 195 8.82 6.75 -15.75
CA PHE A 195 10.23 6.45 -15.79
C PHE A 195 10.89 7.01 -14.55
N ALA A 196 11.65 6.19 -13.85
CA ALA A 196 12.29 6.58 -12.59
C ALA A 196 13.69 5.97 -12.45
N SER A 197 14.53 6.64 -11.69
CA SER A 197 15.74 6.09 -11.12
C SER A 197 15.77 6.35 -9.63
N ALA A 198 15.64 5.31 -8.83
CA ALA A 198 15.79 5.42 -7.39
C ALA A 198 17.22 5.85 -6.99
N LYS A 199 18.22 5.56 -7.82
CA LYS A 199 19.62 5.91 -7.60
C LYS A 199 19.88 7.41 -7.84
N THR A 200 19.41 7.97 -8.93
CA THR A 200 19.63 9.38 -9.30
C THR A 200 18.51 10.30 -8.86
N ARG A 201 17.41 9.73 -8.33
CA ARG A 201 16.15 10.41 -7.97
C ARG A 201 15.38 11.02 -9.16
N ALA A 202 15.79 10.73 -10.39
CA ALA A 202 15.07 11.17 -11.58
C ALA A 202 13.65 10.56 -11.63
N GLY A 203 12.63 11.34 -11.99
CA GLY A 203 11.25 10.91 -12.17
C GLY A 203 10.46 10.58 -10.90
N LEU A 204 11.03 10.75 -9.70
CA LEU A 204 10.36 10.40 -8.44
C LEU A 204 9.19 11.33 -8.11
N ASP A 205 9.24 12.59 -8.53
CA ASP A 205 8.16 13.55 -8.26
C ASP A 205 6.85 13.11 -8.94
N GLY A 206 6.95 12.52 -10.14
CA GLY A 206 5.81 11.91 -10.81
C GLY A 206 5.21 10.73 -10.05
N LEU A 207 6.01 9.97 -9.30
CA LEU A 207 5.53 8.88 -8.44
C LEU A 207 4.96 9.41 -7.12
N ARG A 208 5.52 10.48 -6.57
CA ARG A 208 4.97 11.14 -5.37
C ARG A 208 3.56 11.68 -5.59
N ALA A 209 3.21 12.06 -6.80
CA ALA A 209 1.85 12.49 -7.12
C ALA A 209 0.77 11.43 -6.81
N TYR A 210 1.13 10.14 -6.74
CA TYR A 210 0.21 9.07 -6.34
C TYR A 210 0.10 8.88 -4.82
N THR A 211 0.90 9.57 -4.02
CA THR A 211 0.85 9.43 -2.55
C THR A 211 -0.26 10.25 -1.90
N TYR A 212 -0.83 11.21 -2.62
CA TYR A 212 -1.91 12.06 -2.16
C TYR A 212 -2.90 12.36 -3.27
N ILE A 213 -4.19 12.47 -2.93
CA ILE A 213 -5.17 13.15 -3.77
C ILE A 213 -4.92 14.65 -3.63
N TYR A 214 -4.77 15.34 -4.75
CA TYR A 214 -4.62 16.78 -4.80
C TYR A 214 -5.98 17.42 -5.09
N ASP A 215 -6.46 18.24 -4.16
CA ASP A 215 -7.66 19.06 -4.37
C ASP A 215 -7.26 20.33 -5.14
N SER A 216 -7.54 20.35 -6.44
CA SER A 216 -7.17 21.45 -7.32
C SER A 216 -7.93 22.76 -7.00
N GLU A 217 -9.12 22.68 -6.40
CA GLU A 217 -9.89 23.88 -6.05
C GLU A 217 -9.32 24.54 -4.79
N LYS A 218 -8.85 23.76 -3.83
CA LYS A 218 -8.23 24.26 -2.60
C LYS A 218 -6.72 24.42 -2.68
N ASN A 219 -6.11 23.91 -3.75
CA ASN A 219 -4.66 23.90 -3.97
C ASN A 219 -3.86 23.25 -2.82
N VAL A 220 -4.40 22.16 -2.25
CA VAL A 220 -3.78 21.41 -1.16
C VAL A 220 -3.88 19.90 -1.38
N ALA A 221 -2.96 19.13 -0.78
CA ALA A 221 -3.09 17.69 -0.67
C ALA A 221 -4.26 17.38 0.28
N SER A 222 -5.27 16.65 -0.21
CA SER A 222 -6.52 16.45 0.53
C SER A 222 -6.59 15.12 1.25
N SER A 223 -5.99 14.06 0.69
CA SER A 223 -6.07 12.73 1.30
C SER A 223 -4.85 11.89 0.94
N PRO A 224 -4.21 11.24 1.93
CA PRO A 224 -3.12 10.31 1.68
C PRO A 224 -3.64 9.07 0.97
N GLN A 225 -2.82 8.56 0.05
CA GLN A 225 -3.12 7.37 -0.76
C GLN A 225 -2.19 6.22 -0.38
N THR A 226 -2.71 5.02 -0.47
CA THR A 226 -1.94 3.79 -0.25
C THR A 226 -1.42 3.25 -1.57
N ILE A 227 -0.11 3.08 -1.64
CA ILE A 227 0.56 2.53 -2.82
C ILE A 227 1.10 1.14 -2.52
N ALA A 228 0.87 0.18 -3.40
CA ALA A 228 1.58 -1.10 -3.39
C ALA A 228 2.57 -1.19 -4.56
N LEU A 229 3.69 -1.87 -4.34
CA LEU A 229 4.70 -2.11 -5.37
C LEU A 229 4.71 -3.60 -5.75
N LEU A 230 4.39 -3.90 -7.00
CA LEU A 230 4.56 -5.22 -7.62
C LEU A 230 5.80 -5.23 -8.53
N GLY A 231 6.38 -6.39 -8.74
CA GLY A 231 7.50 -6.58 -9.65
C GLY A 231 8.48 -7.65 -9.18
N ALA A 232 9.38 -8.05 -10.08
CA ALA A 232 10.39 -9.06 -9.80
C ALA A 232 11.35 -8.67 -8.68
N SER A 233 12.09 -9.65 -8.15
CA SER A 233 13.26 -9.36 -7.30
C SER A 233 14.31 -8.61 -8.11
N GLY A 234 14.97 -7.63 -7.48
CA GLY A 234 16.05 -6.88 -8.11
C GLY A 234 15.64 -5.70 -9.01
N VAL A 235 14.35 -5.47 -9.27
CA VAL A 235 13.91 -4.29 -10.06
C VAL A 235 14.02 -2.96 -9.28
N GLY A 236 14.35 -3.00 -7.97
CA GLY A 236 14.60 -1.82 -7.14
C GLY A 236 13.42 -1.34 -6.33
N LYS A 237 12.40 -2.18 -6.04
CA LYS A 237 11.23 -1.80 -5.23
C LYS A 237 11.60 -1.24 -3.85
N SER A 238 12.46 -1.96 -3.08
CA SER A 238 12.88 -1.51 -1.76
C SER A 238 13.65 -0.19 -1.81
N THR A 239 14.48 -0.01 -2.84
CA THR A 239 15.21 1.24 -3.06
C THR A 239 14.24 2.39 -3.39
N LEU A 240 13.21 2.14 -4.22
CA LEU A 240 12.16 3.12 -4.50
C LEU A 240 11.41 3.51 -3.23
N ILE A 241 11.00 2.54 -2.41
CA ILE A 241 10.31 2.82 -1.12
C ILE A 241 11.20 3.70 -0.24
N ASN A 242 12.47 3.32 -0.02
CA ASN A 242 13.39 4.10 0.80
C ASN A 242 13.61 5.52 0.28
N THR A 243 13.70 5.67 -1.05
CA THR A 243 13.89 6.99 -1.65
C THR A 243 12.63 7.85 -1.57
N LEU A 244 11.45 7.25 -1.67
CA LEU A 244 10.17 7.96 -1.53
C LEU A 244 9.87 8.32 -0.06
N SER A 245 10.22 7.44 0.89
CA SER A 245 10.03 7.68 2.33
C SER A 245 11.07 8.62 2.95
N GLY A 246 12.15 8.90 2.23
CA GLY A 246 13.22 9.77 2.73
C GLY A 246 14.13 9.13 3.78
N HIS A 247 13.91 7.85 4.14
CA HIS A 247 14.73 7.10 5.09
C HIS A 247 14.79 5.61 4.73
N ASP A 248 15.75 4.88 5.30
CA ASP A 248 15.96 3.45 5.05
C ASP A 248 14.95 2.60 5.83
N SER A 249 13.70 2.60 5.39
CA SER A 249 12.61 1.80 5.99
C SER A 249 12.63 0.33 5.59
N GLN A 250 13.27 0.01 4.45
CA GLN A 250 13.35 -1.35 3.91
C GLN A 250 14.81 -1.80 3.76
N ALA A 251 15.10 -3.04 4.17
CA ALA A 251 16.42 -3.62 3.95
C ALA A 251 16.71 -3.77 2.45
N THR A 252 17.71 -3.05 1.95
CA THR A 252 18.18 -3.18 0.59
C THR A 252 19.33 -4.18 0.55
N GLY A 253 19.12 -5.35 -0.06
CA GLY A 253 20.17 -6.34 -0.32
C GLY A 253 20.79 -6.15 -1.70
N ALA A 254 22.12 -6.19 -1.82
CA ALA A 254 22.78 -6.33 -3.11
C ALA A 254 22.28 -7.61 -3.80
N VAL A 255 21.91 -7.51 -5.08
CA VAL A 255 21.58 -8.69 -5.90
C VAL A 255 22.83 -9.56 -5.97
N ARG A 256 22.80 -10.74 -5.31
CA ARG A 256 23.86 -11.73 -5.49
C ARG A 256 23.73 -12.30 -6.89
N GLU A 257 24.70 -12.03 -7.74
CA GLU A 257 24.88 -12.75 -9.00
C GLU A 257 25.09 -14.24 -8.65
N GLY A 258 24.13 -15.08 -9.04
CA GLY A 258 24.31 -16.53 -8.98
C GLY A 258 23.19 -17.39 -8.41
N ASP A 259 22.10 -16.85 -7.88
CA ASP A 259 21.02 -17.69 -7.33
C ASP A 259 19.80 -17.76 -8.26
N GLN A 260 19.94 -18.56 -9.34
CA GLN A 260 18.85 -18.90 -10.26
C GLN A 260 17.94 -20.02 -9.74
N ARG A 261 18.08 -20.48 -8.50
CA ARG A 261 17.21 -21.50 -7.90
C ARG A 261 16.29 -20.91 -6.85
N GLY A 262 15.08 -20.58 -7.28
CA GLY A 262 13.78 -20.61 -6.64
C GLY A 262 13.68 -20.78 -5.12
N ARG A 263 14.41 -19.99 -4.33
CA ARG A 263 14.02 -19.75 -2.96
C ARG A 263 13.26 -18.43 -2.94
N HIS A 264 11.95 -18.51 -3.09
CA HIS A 264 11.05 -17.39 -2.82
C HIS A 264 11.32 -16.92 -1.38
N THR A 265 12.12 -15.88 -1.27
CA THR A 265 12.11 -15.06 -0.07
C THR A 265 10.71 -14.49 -0.06
N THR A 266 9.82 -15.09 0.73
CA THR A 266 8.49 -14.55 1.00
C THR A 266 8.75 -13.27 1.76
N THR A 267 8.91 -12.17 1.04
CA THR A 267 9.00 -10.86 1.65
C THR A 267 7.63 -10.61 2.27
N ALA A 268 7.57 -10.55 3.58
CA ALA A 268 6.35 -10.19 4.29
C ALA A 268 5.93 -8.82 3.75
N ALA A 269 4.64 -8.65 3.43
CA ALA A 269 4.10 -7.34 3.12
C ALA A 269 4.18 -6.48 4.38
N GLU A 270 4.48 -5.20 4.22
CA GLU A 270 4.56 -4.24 5.31
C GLU A 270 4.03 -2.89 4.83
N LEU A 271 3.19 -2.25 5.63
CA LEU A 271 2.72 -0.89 5.39
C LEU A 271 3.69 0.09 6.03
N VAL A 272 4.30 0.92 5.21
CA VAL A 272 5.28 1.95 5.61
C VAL A 272 4.67 3.32 5.39
N ARG A 273 4.73 4.18 6.40
CA ARG A 273 4.31 5.59 6.28
C ARG A 273 5.38 6.36 5.50
N LEU A 274 4.96 7.10 4.49
CA LEU A 274 5.81 8.09 3.81
C LEU A 274 5.74 9.41 4.59
N VAL A 275 6.88 10.03 4.79
CA VAL A 275 7.00 11.32 5.51
C VAL A 275 7.01 12.46 4.53
#